data_a32daf8bcdf29380fea1df29af92596b
#
_entry.id   a32daf8bcdf29380fea1df29af92596b
#
_cell.length_a   1.000
_cell.length_b   1.000
_cell.length_c   1.000
_cell.angle_alpha   90.00
_cell.angle_beta   90.00
_cell.angle_gamma   90.00
#
_symmetry.space_group_name_H-M   'P 1'
#
loop_
_entity.id
_entity.type
_entity.pdbx_description
1 polymer ?
#
loop_
_entity_poly.entity_id
_entity_poly.type
_entity_poly.pdbx_seq_one_letter_code
_entity_poly.pdbx_strand_id
1 'polypeptide(L)'
;MSAVERSSFTIDLGAVRRNAATLLRAAGEAELWAVVKAEGYGHGAADVSRAALDAGASALCVATLPEALHLRAALHEARIIVMCPVSDREVGEARAAHLELVAADGRVPEGLRVHLKLDTGMGRWGLSELPAPTHDVVGVMSHLAVAESDPDFTRTQIERFRAATAGLAGITHHIANSAATLRYPEAAFDAVRCGIALYGISPFGTDPGADDLEPALRWDSSLALVKRLAPGESTGYGRRFVAEQPTWIGIVPVGYADGFRRDMTGTEVLVAGERRRVVGTISMDALAVELDRKLPVGTPVTLVGDGVLIEEHARVAETIGYEIATGLNTRSGRARRVARNG
;
A
#
# COMPACT_ATOMS: atom_id res chain seq x y z
N MET A 1 -22.51 29.34 -7.18
CA MET A 1 -22.12 28.03 -7.71
C MET A 1 -21.16 27.42 -6.71
N SER A 2 -21.53 26.33 -6.04
CA SER A 2 -20.61 25.58 -5.19
C SER A 2 -19.43 25.14 -6.06
N ALA A 3 -18.19 25.37 -5.58
CA ALA A 3 -17.01 24.88 -6.27
C ALA A 3 -17.16 23.37 -6.42
N VAL A 4 -17.18 22.86 -7.65
CA VAL A 4 -17.21 21.43 -7.91
C VAL A 4 -15.91 20.86 -7.32
N GLU A 5 -16.06 20.00 -6.33
CA GLU A 5 -14.90 19.31 -5.70
C GLU A 5 -14.18 18.54 -6.80
N ARG A 6 -12.89 18.82 -6.99
CA ARG A 6 -12.10 18.28 -8.10
C ARG A 6 -12.01 16.75 -8.04
N SER A 7 -11.70 16.23 -6.87
CA SER A 7 -11.74 14.78 -6.56
C SER A 7 -11.74 14.54 -5.06
N SER A 8 -12.13 13.35 -4.64
CA SER A 8 -12.13 12.94 -3.24
C SER A 8 -11.66 11.51 -3.06
N PHE A 9 -10.87 11.29 -2.02
CA PHE A 9 -10.51 9.97 -1.51
C PHE A 9 -11.35 9.66 -0.28
N THR A 10 -12.02 8.53 -0.29
CA THR A 10 -12.69 7.97 0.90
C THR A 10 -11.92 6.75 1.35
N ILE A 11 -11.54 6.72 2.64
CA ILE A 11 -10.86 5.59 3.28
C ILE A 11 -11.85 4.93 4.21
N ASP A 12 -12.17 3.67 3.96
CA ASP A 12 -13.02 2.83 4.82
C ASP A 12 -12.17 2.14 5.89
N LEU A 13 -12.20 2.69 7.10
CA LEU A 13 -11.50 2.11 8.25
C LEU A 13 -12.17 0.83 8.75
N GLY A 14 -13.46 0.62 8.44
CA GLY A 14 -14.15 -0.65 8.68
C GLY A 14 -13.57 -1.76 7.82
N ALA A 15 -13.31 -1.52 6.54
CA ALA A 15 -12.61 -2.46 5.66
C ALA A 15 -11.21 -2.80 6.20
N VAL A 16 -10.45 -1.79 6.66
CA VAL A 16 -9.13 -2.02 7.31
C VAL A 16 -9.26 -2.97 8.51
N ARG A 17 -10.27 -2.80 9.38
CA ARG A 17 -10.51 -3.70 10.53
C ARG A 17 -10.88 -5.11 10.08
N ARG A 18 -11.74 -5.25 9.07
CA ARG A 18 -12.12 -6.57 8.53
C ARG A 18 -10.93 -7.27 7.89
N ASN A 19 -10.10 -6.56 7.14
CA ASN A 19 -8.85 -7.08 6.57
C ASN A 19 -7.87 -7.50 7.67
N ALA A 20 -7.71 -6.71 8.74
CA ALA A 20 -6.89 -7.08 9.88
C ALA A 20 -7.39 -8.37 10.54
N ALA A 21 -8.71 -8.53 10.71
CA ALA A 21 -9.30 -9.75 11.25
C ALA A 21 -9.07 -10.97 10.33
N THR A 22 -9.12 -10.80 9.01
CA THR A 22 -8.75 -11.85 8.03
C THR A 22 -7.29 -12.24 8.18
N LEU A 23 -6.39 -11.27 8.29
CA LEU A 23 -4.96 -11.50 8.46
C LEU A 23 -4.60 -12.15 9.80
N LEU A 24 -5.29 -11.78 10.89
CA LEU A 24 -5.14 -12.43 12.20
C LEU A 24 -5.58 -13.90 12.14
N ARG A 25 -6.68 -14.21 11.48
CA ARG A 25 -7.08 -15.61 11.28
C ARG A 25 -6.03 -16.41 10.49
N ALA A 26 -5.47 -15.81 9.43
CA ALA A 26 -4.44 -16.45 8.62
C ALA A 26 -3.10 -16.59 9.37
N ALA A 27 -2.77 -15.67 10.26
CA ALA A 27 -1.57 -15.70 11.10
C ALA A 27 -1.63 -16.76 12.21
N GLY A 28 -2.84 -17.21 12.59
CA GLY A 28 -3.01 -18.17 13.67
C GLY A 28 -2.67 -17.58 15.05
N GLU A 29 -1.65 -18.12 15.71
CA GLU A 29 -1.18 -17.64 17.02
C GLU A 29 -0.16 -16.50 16.92
N ALA A 30 0.36 -16.22 15.71
CA ALA A 30 1.33 -15.17 15.51
C ALA A 30 0.73 -13.77 15.65
N GLU A 31 1.52 -12.83 16.16
CA GLU A 31 1.14 -11.43 16.24
C GLU A 31 0.95 -10.83 14.83
N LEU A 32 -0.05 -9.97 14.66
CA LEU A 32 -0.18 -9.13 13.48
C LEU A 32 0.52 -7.78 13.71
N TRP A 33 1.52 -7.48 12.92
CA TRP A 33 2.17 -6.17 12.88
C TRP A 33 1.74 -5.43 11.61
N ALA A 34 1.10 -4.29 11.79
CA ALA A 34 0.55 -3.49 10.69
C ALA A 34 1.66 -2.65 10.03
N VAL A 35 1.92 -2.86 8.74
CA VAL A 35 2.90 -2.07 8.00
C VAL A 35 2.22 -0.84 7.41
N VAL A 36 2.52 0.32 8.00
CA VAL A 36 1.85 1.60 7.72
C VAL A 36 2.80 2.69 7.16
N LYS A 37 3.94 2.28 6.61
CA LYS A 37 4.89 3.14 5.91
C LYS A 37 4.26 3.83 4.70
N ALA A 38 4.94 4.83 4.15
CA ALA A 38 4.49 5.61 2.99
C ALA A 38 3.07 6.15 3.17
N GLU A 39 2.82 6.80 4.34
CA GLU A 39 1.51 7.35 4.72
C GLU A 39 0.40 6.29 4.70
N GLY A 40 0.69 5.09 5.27
CA GLY A 40 -0.25 3.96 5.22
C GLY A 40 -0.57 3.55 3.78
N TYR A 41 0.44 3.42 2.93
CA TYR A 41 0.27 3.14 1.48
C TYR A 41 -0.70 4.14 0.82
N GLY A 42 -0.60 5.42 1.19
CA GLY A 42 -1.48 6.49 0.70
C GLY A 42 -2.84 6.59 1.41
N HIS A 43 -3.19 5.67 2.32
CA HIS A 43 -4.49 5.64 2.99
C HIS A 43 -4.56 6.52 4.25
N GLY A 44 -3.42 7.06 4.72
CA GLY A 44 -3.33 7.85 5.95
C GLY A 44 -2.86 7.03 7.14
N ALA A 45 -1.57 7.15 7.46
CA ALA A 45 -0.90 6.28 8.43
C ALA A 45 -1.56 6.28 9.81
N ALA A 46 -1.90 7.44 10.36
CA ALA A 46 -2.44 7.55 11.72
C ALA A 46 -3.83 6.91 11.86
N ASP A 47 -4.73 7.13 10.88
CA ASP A 47 -6.10 6.59 10.91
C ASP A 47 -6.08 5.07 10.74
N VAL A 48 -5.31 4.58 9.76
CA VAL A 48 -5.14 3.14 9.51
C VAL A 48 -4.48 2.46 10.70
N SER A 49 -3.48 3.09 11.32
CA SER A 49 -2.82 2.54 12.51
C SER A 49 -3.81 2.33 13.67
N ARG A 50 -4.67 3.34 13.96
CA ARG A 50 -5.71 3.18 14.98
C ARG A 50 -6.66 2.03 14.65
N ALA A 51 -7.14 1.98 13.40
CA ALA A 51 -8.05 0.93 12.97
C ALA A 51 -7.43 -0.48 13.05
N ALA A 52 -6.15 -0.62 12.71
CA ALA A 52 -5.43 -1.89 12.80
C ALA A 52 -5.18 -2.31 14.26
N LEU A 53 -4.77 -1.37 15.14
CA LEU A 53 -4.58 -1.63 16.57
C LEU A 53 -5.91 -2.00 17.25
N ASP A 54 -7.00 -1.28 16.96
CA ASP A 54 -8.34 -1.58 17.44
C ASP A 54 -8.81 -2.98 17.02
N ALA A 55 -8.35 -3.47 15.88
CA ALA A 55 -8.66 -4.79 15.35
C ALA A 55 -7.74 -5.91 15.87
N GLY A 56 -6.72 -5.58 16.69
CA GLY A 56 -5.84 -6.57 17.31
C GLY A 56 -4.41 -6.63 16.77
N ALA A 57 -3.99 -5.71 15.90
CA ALA A 57 -2.58 -5.57 15.58
C ALA A 57 -1.79 -5.14 16.83
N SER A 58 -0.64 -5.75 17.10
CA SER A 58 0.16 -5.52 18.31
C SER A 58 1.31 -4.55 18.11
N ALA A 59 1.67 -4.25 16.85
CA ALA A 59 2.72 -3.29 16.51
C ALA A 59 2.48 -2.63 15.15
N LEU A 60 3.15 -1.50 14.97
CA LEU A 60 3.18 -0.73 13.73
C LEU A 60 4.57 -0.79 13.13
N CYS A 61 4.67 -1.03 11.82
CA CYS A 61 5.94 -1.04 11.11
C CYS A 61 5.98 0.10 10.09
N VAL A 62 7.02 0.90 10.16
CA VAL A 62 7.29 2.00 9.23
C VAL A 62 8.67 1.86 8.58
N ALA A 63 8.95 2.60 7.53
CA ALA A 63 10.25 2.54 6.86
C ALA A 63 11.28 3.43 7.56
N THR A 64 10.93 4.65 7.92
CA THR A 64 11.86 5.71 8.32
C THR A 64 11.57 6.27 9.69
N LEU A 65 12.57 6.88 10.31
CA LEU A 65 12.41 7.57 11.59
C LEU A 65 11.38 8.71 11.54
N PRO A 66 11.35 9.60 10.52
CA PRO A 66 10.31 10.62 10.43
C PRO A 66 8.88 10.07 10.41
N GLU A 67 8.64 8.95 9.72
CA GLU A 67 7.33 8.27 9.75
C GLU A 67 6.99 7.79 11.18
N ALA A 68 7.96 7.20 11.88
CA ALA A 68 7.78 6.73 13.26
C ALA A 68 7.47 7.88 14.21
N LEU A 69 8.20 8.99 14.12
CA LEU A 69 7.98 10.17 14.95
C LEU A 69 6.61 10.82 14.71
N HIS A 70 6.18 10.86 13.44
CA HIS A 70 4.85 11.32 13.10
C HIS A 70 3.76 10.45 13.74
N LEU A 71 3.90 9.12 13.67
CA LEU A 71 2.97 8.19 14.32
C LEU A 71 3.03 8.29 15.84
N ARG A 72 4.22 8.41 16.45
CA ARG A 72 4.39 8.56 17.89
C ARG A 72 3.65 9.77 18.44
N ALA A 73 3.66 10.89 17.71
CA ALA A 73 2.90 12.09 18.07
C ALA A 73 1.37 11.87 18.09
N ALA A 74 0.87 10.94 17.27
CA ALA A 74 -0.55 10.61 17.19
C ALA A 74 -0.97 9.40 18.04
N LEU A 75 -0.01 8.52 18.41
CA LEU A 75 -0.21 7.21 19.05
C LEU A 75 0.88 6.99 20.11
N HIS A 76 0.70 7.62 21.28
CA HIS A 76 1.73 7.73 22.30
C HIS A 76 2.21 6.37 22.85
N GLU A 77 1.34 5.38 22.97
CA GLU A 77 1.62 4.08 23.58
C GLU A 77 1.88 2.94 22.57
N ALA A 78 1.73 3.20 21.26
CA ALA A 78 1.85 2.15 20.27
C ALA A 78 3.29 1.62 20.18
N ARG A 79 3.45 0.30 20.02
CA ARG A 79 4.73 -0.31 19.65
C ARG A 79 5.03 0.03 18.18
N ILE A 80 6.16 0.71 17.91
CA ILE A 80 6.53 1.17 16.57
C ILE A 80 7.92 0.68 16.22
N ILE A 81 8.04 0.02 15.06
CA ILE A 81 9.26 -0.60 14.56
C ILE A 81 9.69 0.13 13.27
N VAL A 82 10.92 0.65 13.24
CA VAL A 82 11.54 1.28 12.07
C VAL A 82 12.31 0.22 11.30
N MET A 83 11.89 -0.08 10.09
CA MET A 83 12.41 -1.22 9.30
C MET A 83 13.62 -0.93 8.43
N CYS A 84 13.87 0.35 8.08
CA CYS A 84 15.09 0.75 7.37
C CYS A 84 16.19 1.14 8.36
N PRO A 85 17.45 1.04 7.96
CA PRO A 85 18.57 1.50 8.80
C PRO A 85 18.40 2.96 9.18
N VAL A 86 18.76 3.29 10.44
CA VAL A 86 18.84 4.66 10.95
C VAL A 86 20.31 5.05 11.07
N SER A 87 20.61 6.34 10.89
CA SER A 87 21.95 6.89 11.11
C SER A 87 22.25 7.05 12.59
N ASP A 88 23.53 7.15 12.96
CA ASP A 88 23.95 7.38 14.37
C ASP A 88 23.35 8.66 14.96
N ARG A 89 23.07 9.67 14.13
CA ARG A 89 22.42 10.92 14.56
C ARG A 89 20.96 10.71 14.97
N GLU A 90 20.28 9.75 14.33
CA GLU A 90 18.87 9.44 14.56
C GLU A 90 18.66 8.52 15.76
N VAL A 91 19.69 7.80 16.22
CA VAL A 91 19.61 6.87 17.38
C VAL A 91 19.10 7.56 18.63
N GLY A 92 19.53 8.80 18.89
CA GLY A 92 19.09 9.57 20.05
C GLY A 92 17.58 9.89 20.02
N GLU A 93 17.07 10.27 18.86
CA GLU A 93 15.64 10.56 18.65
C GLU A 93 14.80 9.28 18.73
N ALA A 94 15.28 8.18 18.14
CA ALA A 94 14.62 6.88 18.22
C ALA A 94 14.47 6.40 19.67
N ARG A 95 15.54 6.58 20.50
CA ARG A 95 15.52 6.25 21.93
C ARG A 95 14.52 7.12 22.70
N ALA A 96 14.55 8.43 22.50
CA ALA A 96 13.63 9.37 23.15
C ALA A 96 12.16 9.09 22.79
N ALA A 97 11.91 8.58 21.59
CA ALA A 97 10.58 8.21 21.12
C ALA A 97 10.19 6.75 21.43
N HIS A 98 11.00 6.00 22.19
CA HIS A 98 10.75 4.60 22.54
C HIS A 98 10.42 3.73 21.32
N LEU A 99 11.25 3.82 20.27
CA LEU A 99 11.09 3.05 19.03
C LEU A 99 11.90 1.75 19.07
N GLU A 100 11.46 0.75 18.33
CA GLU A 100 12.26 -0.43 18.02
C GLU A 100 12.91 -0.25 16.63
N LEU A 101 14.15 -0.71 16.48
CA LEU A 101 14.90 -0.55 15.24
C LEU A 101 15.22 -1.88 14.59
N VAL A 102 15.42 -1.87 13.29
CA VAL A 102 15.95 -3.01 12.53
C VAL A 102 17.42 -2.75 12.19
N ALA A 103 18.31 -3.59 12.69
CA ALA A 103 19.74 -3.57 12.37
C ALA A 103 20.03 -4.53 11.19
N ALA A 104 20.37 -3.96 10.05
CA ALA A 104 20.70 -4.72 8.83
C ALA A 104 22.21 -4.91 8.65
N ASP A 105 23.03 -4.25 9.45
CA ASP A 105 24.49 -4.29 9.45
C ASP A 105 25.08 -4.86 10.76
N GLY A 106 24.22 -5.33 11.65
CA GLY A 106 24.61 -5.93 12.94
C GLY A 106 24.92 -4.94 14.05
N ARG A 107 24.87 -3.64 13.80
CA ARG A 107 25.03 -2.63 14.87
C ARG A 107 23.82 -2.61 15.78
N VAL A 108 24.03 -2.81 17.06
CA VAL A 108 22.99 -2.80 18.09
C VAL A 108 23.26 -1.59 19.01
N PRO A 109 22.57 -0.46 18.83
CA PRO A 109 22.72 0.69 19.71
C PRO A 109 22.28 0.35 21.13
N GLU A 110 23.14 0.64 22.11
CA GLU A 110 22.87 0.37 23.52
C GLU A 110 21.58 1.04 24.01
N GLY A 111 20.75 0.31 24.77
CA GLY A 111 19.49 0.79 25.36
C GLY A 111 18.37 1.03 24.34
N LEU A 112 18.45 0.43 23.16
CA LEU A 112 17.39 0.39 22.18
C LEU A 112 16.97 -1.05 21.88
N ARG A 113 15.70 -1.30 21.76
CA ARG A 113 15.16 -2.60 21.32
C ARG A 113 15.45 -2.78 19.82
N VAL A 114 16.15 -3.85 19.45
CA VAL A 114 16.62 -4.06 18.08
C VAL A 114 16.18 -5.42 17.55
N HIS A 115 15.78 -5.45 16.28
CA HIS A 115 15.58 -6.65 15.50
C HIS A 115 16.75 -6.83 14.53
N LEU A 116 17.52 -7.91 14.68
CA LEU A 116 18.55 -8.23 13.70
C LEU A 116 17.91 -8.69 12.40
N LYS A 117 18.43 -8.22 11.28
CA LYS A 117 17.91 -8.59 9.97
C LYS A 117 18.86 -9.56 9.27
N LEU A 118 18.37 -10.77 9.01
CA LEU A 118 19.07 -11.79 8.22
C LEU A 118 18.63 -11.69 6.75
N ASP A 119 19.56 -11.74 5.81
CA ASP A 119 19.24 -11.93 4.39
C ASP A 119 19.19 -13.44 4.06
N THR A 120 18.00 -13.93 3.82
CA THR A 120 17.76 -15.32 3.42
C THR A 120 17.66 -15.52 1.91
N GLY A 121 17.86 -14.46 1.14
CA GLY A 121 17.80 -14.49 -0.33
C GLY A 121 17.05 -13.32 -0.99
N MET A 122 16.74 -12.26 -0.23
CA MET A 122 16.19 -11.02 -0.82
C MET A 122 17.27 -10.17 -1.52
N GLY A 123 18.54 -10.27 -1.07
CA GLY A 123 19.68 -9.59 -1.69
C GLY A 123 19.65 -8.08 -1.60
N ARG A 124 19.07 -7.53 -0.51
CA ARG A 124 18.89 -6.08 -0.37
C ARG A 124 19.53 -5.52 0.89
N TRP A 125 18.97 -5.80 2.04
CA TRP A 125 19.47 -5.44 3.37
C TRP A 125 19.42 -6.65 4.27
N GLY A 126 20.43 -6.84 5.09
CA GLY A 126 20.50 -7.92 6.06
C GLY A 126 21.89 -8.52 6.13
N LEU A 127 22.15 -9.19 7.22
CA LEU A 127 23.36 -9.91 7.51
C LEU A 127 23.38 -11.25 6.77
N SER A 128 24.54 -11.73 6.39
CA SER A 128 24.73 -13.09 5.88
C SER A 128 24.64 -14.13 7.01
N GLU A 129 25.04 -13.76 8.23
CA GLU A 129 25.02 -14.57 9.44
C GLU A 129 24.59 -13.73 10.64
N LEU A 130 23.86 -14.32 11.58
CA LEU A 130 23.45 -13.62 12.80
C LEU A 130 24.58 -13.65 13.83
N PRO A 131 24.96 -12.49 14.40
CA PRO A 131 25.82 -12.47 15.58
C PRO A 131 25.07 -13.01 16.80
N ALA A 132 25.80 -13.38 17.85
CA ALA A 132 25.21 -13.69 19.14
C ALA A 132 24.37 -12.49 19.64
N PRO A 133 23.08 -12.69 19.99
CA PRO A 133 22.24 -11.60 20.41
C PRO A 133 22.68 -11.03 21.75
N THR A 134 22.69 -9.69 21.86
CA THR A 134 22.85 -8.98 23.13
C THR A 134 21.47 -8.83 23.81
N HIS A 135 21.45 -8.30 25.04
CA HIS A 135 20.19 -8.04 25.78
C HIS A 135 19.26 -7.03 25.10
N ASP A 136 19.77 -6.17 24.22
CA ASP A 136 19.00 -5.22 23.44
C ASP A 136 18.36 -5.82 22.18
N VAL A 137 18.80 -7.03 21.80
CA VAL A 137 18.20 -7.75 20.67
C VAL A 137 16.90 -8.42 21.12
N VAL A 138 15.79 -7.92 20.62
CA VAL A 138 14.44 -8.39 20.96
C VAL A 138 13.77 -9.20 19.86
N GLY A 139 14.41 -9.27 18.70
CA GLY A 139 13.90 -10.08 17.59
C GLY A 139 14.91 -10.32 16.47
N VAL A 140 14.54 -11.24 15.61
CA VAL A 140 15.21 -11.52 14.33
C VAL A 140 14.19 -11.48 13.22
N MET A 141 14.53 -10.84 12.11
CA MET A 141 13.68 -10.78 10.94
C MET A 141 14.39 -11.18 9.65
N SER A 142 13.61 -11.61 8.67
CA SER A 142 14.00 -11.62 7.27
C SER A 142 12.87 -11.06 6.40
N HIS A 143 12.99 -11.16 5.08
CA HIS A 143 11.96 -10.77 4.13
C HIS A 143 11.94 -11.69 2.93
N LEU A 144 10.75 -12.16 2.57
CA LEU A 144 10.54 -13.05 1.43
C LEU A 144 10.56 -12.25 0.13
N ALA A 145 11.28 -12.76 -0.86
CA ALA A 145 11.50 -12.06 -2.12
C ALA A 145 10.37 -12.29 -3.14
N VAL A 146 9.75 -13.47 -3.11
CA VAL A 146 8.86 -13.97 -4.18
C VAL A 146 7.68 -14.79 -3.62
N ALA A 147 7.18 -14.43 -2.42
CA ALA A 147 6.09 -15.15 -1.77
C ALA A 147 4.79 -15.15 -2.59
N GLU A 148 4.65 -14.25 -3.54
CA GLU A 148 3.53 -14.15 -4.46
C GLU A 148 3.66 -15.00 -5.72
N SER A 149 4.88 -15.49 -6.08
CA SER A 149 5.13 -16.03 -7.43
C SER A 149 5.99 -17.28 -7.49
N ASP A 150 6.87 -17.55 -6.51
CA ASP A 150 7.77 -18.72 -6.49
C ASP A 150 7.70 -19.46 -5.14
N PRO A 151 6.87 -20.51 -5.04
CA PRO A 151 6.71 -21.27 -3.80
C PRO A 151 7.97 -22.00 -3.34
N ASP A 152 8.78 -22.50 -4.26
CA ASP A 152 9.96 -23.31 -3.93
C ASP A 152 11.06 -22.43 -3.33
N PHE A 153 11.34 -21.29 -3.94
CA PHE A 153 12.30 -20.35 -3.38
C PHE A 153 11.79 -19.73 -2.08
N THR A 154 10.49 -19.48 -1.97
CA THR A 154 9.89 -19.00 -0.72
C THR A 154 10.12 -19.99 0.43
N ARG A 155 9.84 -21.27 0.23
CA ARG A 155 10.14 -22.31 1.25
C ARG A 155 11.61 -22.40 1.58
N THR A 156 12.50 -22.30 0.58
CA THR A 156 13.94 -22.25 0.80
C THR A 156 14.34 -21.09 1.72
N GLN A 157 13.75 -19.89 1.54
CA GLN A 157 14.01 -18.75 2.44
C GLN A 157 13.49 -19.00 3.85
N ILE A 158 12.30 -19.60 4.00
CA ILE A 158 11.71 -19.96 5.30
C ILE A 158 12.60 -20.97 6.04
N GLU A 159 13.08 -21.99 5.36
CA GLU A 159 13.97 -23.00 5.94
C GLU A 159 15.31 -22.41 6.37
N ARG A 160 15.92 -21.56 5.54
CA ARG A 160 17.14 -20.83 5.91
C ARG A 160 16.94 -19.98 7.16
N PHE A 161 15.81 -19.28 7.25
CA PHE A 161 15.47 -18.47 8.41
C PHE A 161 15.28 -19.36 9.66
N ARG A 162 14.51 -20.44 9.54
CA ARG A 162 14.29 -21.41 10.63
C ARG A 162 15.59 -22.00 11.15
N ALA A 163 16.48 -22.43 10.25
CA ALA A 163 17.78 -23.00 10.62
C ALA A 163 18.66 -21.97 11.34
N ALA A 164 18.70 -20.72 10.86
CA ALA A 164 19.51 -19.67 11.45
C ALA A 164 19.00 -19.21 12.83
N THR A 165 17.70 -19.39 13.12
CA THR A 165 17.08 -18.95 14.38
C THR A 165 16.83 -20.09 15.37
N ALA A 166 17.09 -21.33 15.02
CA ALA A 166 16.74 -22.52 15.83
C ALA A 166 17.31 -22.53 17.26
N GLY A 167 18.41 -21.85 17.53
CA GLY A 167 19.03 -21.74 18.85
C GLY A 167 18.70 -20.45 19.62
N LEU A 168 17.85 -19.59 19.07
CA LEU A 168 17.56 -18.27 19.62
C LEU A 168 16.21 -18.29 20.35
N ALA A 169 16.24 -18.45 21.66
CA ALA A 169 15.05 -18.43 22.50
C ALA A 169 14.82 -17.05 23.15
N GLY A 170 13.55 -16.71 23.43
CA GLY A 170 13.18 -15.50 24.16
C GLY A 170 13.22 -14.21 23.34
N ILE A 171 13.38 -14.30 22.02
CA ILE A 171 13.30 -13.17 21.08
C ILE A 171 12.30 -13.46 19.97
N THR A 172 11.70 -12.43 19.39
CA THR A 172 10.64 -12.56 18.38
C THR A 172 11.20 -12.91 17.00
N HIS A 173 10.72 -13.94 16.35
CA HIS A 173 11.07 -14.33 14.99
C HIS A 173 9.98 -13.91 14.02
N HIS A 174 10.33 -13.22 12.93
CA HIS A 174 9.33 -12.76 11.96
C HIS A 174 9.88 -12.64 10.54
N ILE A 175 9.22 -13.28 9.57
CA ILE A 175 9.62 -13.25 8.15
C ILE A 175 8.46 -12.92 7.21
N ALA A 176 7.24 -13.40 7.51
CA ALA A 176 6.08 -13.30 6.62
C ALA A 176 5.69 -11.86 6.29
N ASN A 177 5.44 -11.59 5.01
CA ASN A 177 4.74 -10.43 4.48
C ASN A 177 3.26 -10.78 4.21
N SER A 178 2.47 -9.88 3.62
CA SER A 178 1.05 -10.12 3.30
C SER A 178 0.83 -11.39 2.48
N ALA A 179 1.63 -11.62 1.42
CA ALA A 179 1.50 -12.80 0.57
C ALA A 179 1.79 -14.10 1.36
N ALA A 180 2.87 -14.08 2.14
CA ALA A 180 3.23 -15.24 2.93
C ALA A 180 2.22 -15.52 4.04
N THR A 181 1.68 -14.51 4.69
CA THR A 181 0.65 -14.68 5.72
C THR A 181 -0.58 -15.40 5.15
N LEU A 182 -0.97 -15.10 3.92
CA LEU A 182 -2.14 -15.71 3.26
C LEU A 182 -1.89 -17.09 2.65
N ARG A 183 -0.64 -17.50 2.40
CA ARG A 183 -0.33 -18.73 1.64
C ARG A 183 0.61 -19.70 2.33
N TYR A 184 1.41 -19.27 3.31
CA TYR A 184 2.45 -20.07 3.95
C TYR A 184 2.35 -20.02 5.48
N PRO A 185 1.44 -20.81 6.09
CA PRO A 185 1.31 -20.84 7.55
C PRO A 185 2.64 -21.12 8.27
N GLU A 186 3.54 -21.87 7.62
CA GLU A 186 4.87 -22.18 8.13
C GLU A 186 5.82 -20.98 8.22
N ALA A 187 5.46 -19.84 7.63
CA ALA A 187 6.20 -18.58 7.68
C ALA A 187 5.77 -17.65 8.82
N ALA A 188 4.69 -17.96 9.52
CA ALA A 188 4.13 -17.08 10.53
C ALA A 188 5.08 -16.80 11.70
N PHE A 189 5.81 -17.82 12.19
CA PHE A 189 6.67 -17.75 13.37
C PHE A 189 5.95 -17.05 14.54
N ASP A 190 6.60 -16.03 15.17
CA ASP A 190 5.98 -15.29 16.29
C ASP A 190 5.19 -14.08 15.83
N ALA A 191 5.49 -13.53 14.64
CA ALA A 191 4.78 -12.37 14.11
C ALA A 191 4.79 -12.31 12.58
N VAL A 192 3.72 -11.75 12.00
CA VAL A 192 3.58 -11.47 10.58
C VAL A 192 3.51 -9.96 10.35
N ARG A 193 4.09 -9.47 9.24
CA ARG A 193 4.12 -8.05 8.90
C ARG A 193 3.29 -7.79 7.64
N CYS A 194 2.04 -7.41 7.83
CA CYS A 194 1.11 -7.20 6.73
C CYS A 194 0.98 -5.72 6.38
N GLY A 195 1.22 -5.42 5.11
CA GLY A 195 1.02 -4.11 4.52
C GLY A 195 -0.14 -4.14 3.54
N ILE A 196 0.12 -4.46 2.28
CA ILE A 196 -0.82 -4.28 1.17
C ILE A 196 -2.18 -4.95 1.42
N ALA A 197 -2.22 -6.13 1.99
CA ALA A 197 -3.46 -6.84 2.30
C ALA A 197 -4.30 -6.15 3.39
N LEU A 198 -3.67 -5.40 4.31
CA LEU A 198 -4.39 -4.59 5.31
C LEU A 198 -5.28 -3.52 4.66
N TYR A 199 -4.88 -3.03 3.48
CA TYR A 199 -5.61 -2.04 2.69
C TYR A 199 -6.62 -2.65 1.71
N GLY A 200 -6.78 -3.98 1.73
CA GLY A 200 -7.66 -4.70 0.83
C GLY A 200 -7.18 -4.70 -0.62
N ILE A 201 -5.87 -4.69 -0.81
CA ILE A 201 -5.23 -4.84 -2.11
C ILE A 201 -4.53 -6.19 -2.14
N SER A 202 -4.79 -6.96 -3.20
CA SER A 202 -4.23 -8.30 -3.34
C SER A 202 -2.70 -8.25 -3.51
N PRO A 203 -1.91 -8.97 -2.69
CA PRO A 203 -0.49 -9.11 -2.93
C PRO A 203 -0.17 -9.93 -4.18
N PHE A 204 -1.16 -10.61 -4.77
CA PHE A 204 -1.02 -11.48 -5.95
C PHE A 204 -1.43 -10.78 -7.25
N GLY A 205 -1.91 -9.52 -7.20
CA GLY A 205 -2.38 -8.78 -8.39
C GLY A 205 -3.71 -9.31 -8.97
N THR A 206 -4.45 -10.10 -8.19
CA THR A 206 -5.77 -10.67 -8.51
C THR A 206 -6.88 -9.93 -7.77
N ASP A 207 -8.13 -10.40 -7.89
CA ASP A 207 -9.24 -9.87 -7.10
C ASP A 207 -8.99 -10.10 -5.59
N PRO A 208 -8.93 -9.04 -4.77
CA PRO A 208 -8.73 -9.17 -3.33
C PRO A 208 -9.81 -9.98 -2.62
N GLY A 209 -11.04 -10.00 -3.15
CA GLY A 209 -12.15 -10.79 -2.61
C GLY A 209 -11.87 -12.30 -2.61
N ALA A 210 -10.97 -12.79 -3.47
CA ALA A 210 -10.55 -14.20 -3.46
C ALA A 210 -9.79 -14.61 -2.17
N ASP A 211 -9.29 -13.63 -1.42
CA ASP A 211 -8.57 -13.80 -0.16
C ASP A 211 -9.34 -13.18 1.03
N ASP A 212 -10.66 -12.98 0.91
CA ASP A 212 -11.51 -12.32 1.91
C ASP A 212 -10.99 -10.92 2.29
N LEU A 213 -10.41 -10.20 1.34
CA LEU A 213 -9.94 -8.83 1.51
C LEU A 213 -10.91 -7.83 0.87
N GLU A 214 -11.13 -6.71 1.54
CA GLU A 214 -12.02 -5.64 1.08
C GLU A 214 -11.21 -4.38 0.78
N PRO A 215 -11.29 -3.81 -0.46
CA PRO A 215 -10.62 -2.55 -0.78
C PRO A 215 -11.04 -1.42 0.16
N ALA A 216 -10.06 -0.80 0.84
CA ALA A 216 -10.31 0.25 1.80
C ALA A 216 -10.31 1.65 1.19
N LEU A 217 -9.92 1.81 -0.09
CA LEU A 217 -9.82 3.10 -0.76
C LEU A 217 -10.83 3.22 -1.89
N ARG A 218 -11.52 4.37 -1.90
CA ARG A 218 -12.34 4.84 -3.01
C ARG A 218 -11.84 6.19 -3.49
N TRP A 219 -11.74 6.38 -4.79
CA TRP A 219 -11.35 7.64 -5.42
C TRP A 219 -12.40 8.08 -6.42
N ASP A 220 -13.05 9.19 -6.12
CA ASP A 220 -14.13 9.75 -6.93
C ASP A 220 -13.75 11.11 -7.52
N SER A 221 -14.37 11.43 -8.66
CA SER A 221 -14.33 12.72 -9.35
C SER A 221 -15.62 12.92 -10.13
N SER A 222 -15.62 13.84 -11.09
CA SER A 222 -16.77 14.09 -11.98
C SER A 222 -16.31 14.61 -13.34
N LEU A 223 -17.18 14.53 -14.35
CA LEU A 223 -16.92 15.14 -15.65
C LEU A 223 -16.90 16.68 -15.53
N ALA A 224 -15.77 17.30 -15.84
CA ALA A 224 -15.62 18.76 -15.86
C ALA A 224 -16.01 19.36 -17.22
N LEU A 225 -15.88 18.59 -18.30
CA LEU A 225 -16.25 18.99 -19.65
C LEU A 225 -16.68 17.76 -20.45
N VAL A 226 -17.66 17.94 -21.33
CA VAL A 226 -18.06 16.93 -22.31
C VAL A 226 -18.09 17.56 -23.69
N LYS A 227 -17.38 16.96 -24.65
CA LYS A 227 -17.30 17.44 -26.03
C LYS A 227 -17.44 16.28 -27.02
N ARG A 228 -17.80 16.57 -28.26
CA ARG A 228 -17.83 15.62 -29.36
C ARG A 228 -16.65 15.87 -30.27
N LEU A 229 -15.91 14.83 -30.59
CA LEU A 229 -14.87 14.82 -31.63
C LEU A 229 -15.49 14.39 -32.94
N ALA A 230 -15.15 15.08 -34.04
CA ALA A 230 -15.41 14.62 -35.38
C ALA A 230 -14.34 13.58 -35.79
N PRO A 231 -14.60 12.77 -36.83
CA PRO A 231 -13.58 11.88 -37.40
C PRO A 231 -12.30 12.63 -37.75
N GLY A 232 -11.14 12.11 -37.35
CA GLY A 232 -9.85 12.74 -37.51
C GLY A 232 -9.45 13.74 -36.41
N GLU A 233 -10.36 14.17 -35.56
CA GLU A 233 -10.03 14.95 -34.37
C GLU A 233 -9.45 14.09 -33.25
N SER A 234 -8.71 14.70 -32.34
CA SER A 234 -7.97 13.98 -31.31
C SER A 234 -8.10 14.58 -29.93
N THR A 235 -7.77 13.79 -28.88
CA THR A 235 -7.65 14.27 -27.51
C THR A 235 -6.29 13.86 -26.92
N GLY A 236 -5.75 14.71 -26.02
CA GLY A 236 -4.51 14.48 -25.29
C GLY A 236 -3.24 14.75 -26.10
N TYR A 237 -2.11 14.76 -25.38
CA TYR A 237 -0.80 15.00 -25.96
C TYR A 237 -0.37 13.90 -26.94
N GLY A 238 0.31 14.31 -28.03
CA GLY A 238 0.84 13.39 -29.02
C GLY A 238 -0.21 12.76 -29.91
N ARG A 239 -1.46 13.21 -29.84
CA ARG A 239 -2.58 12.69 -30.65
C ARG A 239 -2.69 11.17 -30.63
N ARG A 240 -2.44 10.54 -29.48
CA ARG A 240 -2.48 9.07 -29.35
C ARG A 240 -3.89 8.47 -29.43
N PHE A 241 -4.91 9.29 -29.25
CA PHE A 241 -6.28 8.96 -29.56
C PHE A 241 -6.80 9.89 -30.66
N VAL A 242 -7.21 9.31 -31.76
CA VAL A 242 -7.87 9.98 -32.89
C VAL A 242 -9.23 9.33 -33.07
N ALA A 243 -10.27 10.14 -33.12
CA ALA A 243 -11.62 9.62 -33.33
C ALA A 243 -11.77 9.12 -34.78
N GLU A 244 -12.12 7.87 -34.95
CA GLU A 244 -12.40 7.26 -36.27
C GLU A 244 -13.83 7.57 -36.74
N GLN A 245 -14.72 7.79 -35.78
CA GLN A 245 -16.11 8.18 -35.96
C GLN A 245 -16.48 9.27 -34.96
N PRO A 246 -17.66 9.94 -35.13
CA PRO A 246 -18.09 10.95 -34.15
C PRO A 246 -18.17 10.37 -32.73
N THR A 247 -17.26 10.79 -31.85
CA THR A 247 -17.05 10.21 -30.50
C THR A 247 -17.26 11.25 -29.42
N TRP A 248 -18.00 10.93 -28.36
CA TRP A 248 -18.10 11.76 -27.18
C TRP A 248 -16.92 11.51 -26.25
N ILE A 249 -16.34 12.61 -25.72
CA ILE A 249 -15.22 12.58 -24.78
C ILE A 249 -15.61 13.34 -23.53
N GLY A 250 -15.46 12.69 -22.38
CA GLY A 250 -15.55 13.32 -21.07
C GLY A 250 -14.16 13.68 -20.54
N ILE A 251 -13.99 14.88 -20.01
CA ILE A 251 -12.75 15.29 -19.35
C ILE A 251 -12.96 15.22 -17.84
N VAL A 252 -12.13 14.45 -17.17
CA VAL A 252 -12.07 14.33 -15.72
C VAL A 252 -10.90 15.18 -15.21
N PRO A 253 -11.09 16.06 -14.20
CA PRO A 253 -10.05 16.97 -13.71
C PRO A 253 -9.08 16.29 -12.76
N VAL A 254 -8.56 15.13 -13.14
CA VAL A 254 -7.59 14.30 -12.42
C VAL A 254 -6.51 13.85 -13.40
N GLY A 255 -5.25 13.95 -13.01
CA GLY A 255 -4.13 13.55 -13.85
C GLY A 255 -2.95 13.01 -13.03
N TYR A 256 -1.75 12.98 -13.65
CA TYR A 256 -0.61 12.34 -12.99
C TYR A 256 -0.09 13.11 -11.75
N ALA A 257 -0.38 14.40 -11.61
CA ALA A 257 -0.07 15.12 -10.37
C ALA A 257 -0.97 14.73 -9.19
N ASP A 258 -2.09 14.08 -9.48
CA ASP A 258 -3.01 13.53 -8.49
C ASP A 258 -2.69 12.06 -8.17
N GLY A 259 -1.78 11.44 -8.94
CA GLY A 259 -1.40 10.03 -8.82
C GLY A 259 -2.02 9.12 -9.89
N PHE A 260 -2.84 9.66 -10.83
CA PHE A 260 -3.35 8.87 -11.96
C PHE A 260 -2.30 8.86 -13.08
N ARG A 261 -1.40 7.86 -13.05
CA ARG A 261 -0.16 7.80 -13.85
C ARG A 261 -0.42 7.79 -15.36
N ARG A 262 0.57 8.25 -16.14
CA ARG A 262 0.45 8.32 -17.61
C ARG A 262 0.38 6.95 -18.28
N ASP A 263 1.00 5.95 -17.71
CA ASP A 263 1.01 4.56 -18.16
C ASP A 263 -0.31 3.81 -17.85
N MET A 264 -1.20 4.41 -17.06
CA MET A 264 -2.57 3.94 -16.87
C MET A 264 -3.51 4.31 -18.04
N THR A 265 -3.01 4.92 -19.11
CA THR A 265 -3.81 5.14 -20.33
C THR A 265 -4.30 3.80 -20.89
N GLY A 266 -5.61 3.71 -21.16
CA GLY A 266 -6.24 2.47 -21.63
C GLY A 266 -6.95 1.68 -20.52
N THR A 267 -6.73 2.01 -19.26
CA THR A 267 -7.51 1.46 -18.15
C THR A 267 -8.98 1.91 -18.22
N GLU A 268 -9.82 1.28 -17.43
CA GLU A 268 -11.23 1.63 -17.31
C GLU A 268 -11.51 2.30 -15.96
N VAL A 269 -12.50 3.19 -15.98
CA VAL A 269 -13.08 3.85 -14.81
C VAL A 269 -14.61 3.79 -14.92
N LEU A 270 -15.36 4.04 -13.84
CA LEU A 270 -16.81 4.14 -13.96
C LEU A 270 -17.22 5.59 -14.23
N VAL A 271 -18.09 5.81 -15.21
CA VAL A 271 -18.78 7.07 -15.47
C VAL A 271 -20.27 6.79 -15.39
N ALA A 272 -20.97 7.44 -14.48
CA ALA A 272 -22.38 7.14 -14.19
C ALA A 272 -22.65 5.65 -13.87
N GLY A 273 -21.69 4.95 -13.24
CA GLY A 273 -21.78 3.52 -12.91
C GLY A 273 -21.45 2.55 -14.06
N GLU A 274 -21.10 3.05 -15.24
CA GLU A 274 -20.75 2.22 -16.41
C GLU A 274 -19.25 2.33 -16.70
N ARG A 275 -18.59 1.20 -17.03
CA ARG A 275 -17.17 1.19 -17.38
C ARG A 275 -16.91 1.98 -18.65
N ARG A 276 -15.90 2.85 -18.59
CA ARG A 276 -15.46 3.71 -19.70
C ARG A 276 -13.94 3.73 -19.76
N ARG A 277 -13.43 3.58 -20.97
CA ARG A 277 -11.99 3.56 -21.22
C ARG A 277 -11.38 4.94 -21.09
N VAL A 278 -10.24 5.04 -20.41
CA VAL A 278 -9.37 6.21 -20.40
C VAL A 278 -8.61 6.25 -21.73
N VAL A 279 -8.76 7.33 -22.49
CA VAL A 279 -8.23 7.48 -23.83
C VAL A 279 -7.31 8.69 -23.98
N GLY A 280 -6.41 8.62 -24.93
CA GLY A 280 -5.38 9.64 -25.14
C GLY A 280 -4.36 9.68 -23.99
N THR A 281 -3.37 10.56 -24.10
CA THR A 281 -2.34 10.70 -23.06
C THR A 281 -2.87 11.43 -21.85
N ILE A 282 -2.76 10.83 -20.68
CA ILE A 282 -3.09 11.46 -19.40
C ILE A 282 -2.18 12.66 -19.19
N SER A 283 -2.79 13.82 -18.88
CA SER A 283 -2.11 15.08 -18.61
C SER A 283 -1.78 15.24 -17.12
N MET A 284 -1.10 16.32 -16.74
CA MET A 284 -0.79 16.64 -15.35
C MET A 284 -2.06 16.74 -14.49
N ASP A 285 -3.11 17.37 -15.02
CA ASP A 285 -4.29 17.80 -14.28
C ASP A 285 -5.61 17.25 -14.84
N ALA A 286 -5.56 16.43 -15.90
CA ALA A 286 -6.76 15.91 -16.55
C ALA A 286 -6.49 14.61 -17.29
N LEU A 287 -7.50 13.76 -17.32
CA LEU A 287 -7.62 12.61 -18.21
C LEU A 287 -8.89 12.70 -19.05
N ALA A 288 -8.93 11.96 -20.15
CA ALA A 288 -10.09 11.88 -21.01
C ALA A 288 -10.67 10.46 -20.97
N VAL A 289 -11.98 10.36 -20.94
CA VAL A 289 -12.73 9.09 -21.05
C VAL A 289 -13.58 9.08 -22.29
N GLU A 290 -13.64 7.95 -22.95
CA GLU A 290 -14.53 7.73 -24.10
C GLU A 290 -15.95 7.48 -23.60
N LEU A 291 -16.94 8.14 -24.23
CA LEU A 291 -18.35 8.04 -23.88
C LEU A 291 -19.16 7.56 -25.10
N ASP A 292 -20.18 6.76 -24.85
CA ASP A 292 -21.11 6.29 -25.87
C ASP A 292 -22.17 7.34 -26.25
N ARG A 293 -22.42 8.30 -25.34
CA ARG A 293 -23.41 9.37 -25.51
C ARG A 293 -22.96 10.65 -24.81
N LYS A 294 -23.64 11.74 -25.09
CA LYS A 294 -23.47 12.98 -24.33
C LYS A 294 -23.98 12.80 -22.91
N LEU A 295 -23.12 13.04 -21.93
CA LEU A 295 -23.47 13.07 -20.52
C LEU A 295 -23.39 14.52 -19.99
N PRO A 296 -24.13 14.88 -18.92
CA PRO A 296 -24.02 16.18 -18.27
C PRO A 296 -22.63 16.39 -17.64
N VAL A 297 -22.16 17.64 -17.62
CA VAL A 297 -21.05 18.06 -16.75
C VAL A 297 -21.48 17.83 -15.29
N GLY A 298 -20.57 17.36 -14.44
CA GLY A 298 -20.85 16.95 -13.06
C GLY A 298 -21.28 15.48 -12.93
N THR A 299 -21.41 14.72 -14.04
CA THR A 299 -21.65 13.26 -13.96
C THR A 299 -20.56 12.61 -13.13
N PRO A 300 -20.92 11.76 -12.12
CA PRO A 300 -19.94 11.10 -11.25
C PRO A 300 -18.99 10.18 -12.02
N VAL A 301 -17.74 10.20 -11.60
CA VAL A 301 -16.67 9.29 -12.09
C VAL A 301 -16.02 8.62 -10.90
N THR A 302 -16.00 7.29 -10.88
CA THR A 302 -15.23 6.51 -9.90
C THR A 302 -13.95 6.02 -10.56
N LEU A 303 -12.82 6.47 -10.04
CA LEU A 303 -11.48 6.14 -10.53
C LEU A 303 -10.93 4.87 -9.87
N VAL A 304 -11.26 4.64 -8.60
CA VAL A 304 -10.98 3.43 -7.82
C VAL A 304 -12.18 3.17 -6.92
N GLY A 305 -12.61 1.93 -6.79
CA GLY A 305 -13.78 1.52 -5.99
C GLY A 305 -14.95 1.04 -6.87
N ASP A 306 -15.99 0.52 -6.23
CA ASP A 306 -17.18 -0.04 -6.90
C ASP A 306 -16.82 -1.06 -8.01
N GLY A 307 -15.80 -1.91 -7.79
CA GLY A 307 -15.32 -2.89 -8.75
C GLY A 307 -14.29 -2.37 -9.75
N VAL A 308 -13.82 -1.12 -9.63
CA VAL A 308 -12.59 -0.64 -10.28
C VAL A 308 -11.44 -0.83 -9.29
N LEU A 309 -10.62 -1.84 -9.52
CA LEU A 309 -9.57 -2.26 -8.60
C LEU A 309 -8.23 -1.61 -8.92
N ILE A 310 -7.42 -1.38 -7.90
CA ILE A 310 -6.02 -0.93 -8.03
C ILE A 310 -5.22 -1.93 -8.87
N GLU A 311 -5.50 -3.21 -8.73
CA GLU A 311 -4.88 -4.31 -9.49
C GLU A 311 -5.15 -4.21 -11.00
N GLU A 312 -6.31 -3.72 -11.41
CA GLU A 312 -6.62 -3.50 -12.83
C GLU A 312 -5.75 -2.38 -13.40
N HIS A 313 -5.62 -1.27 -12.66
CA HIS A 313 -4.74 -0.16 -13.02
C HIS A 313 -3.28 -0.59 -13.06
N ALA A 314 -2.84 -1.38 -12.08
CA ALA A 314 -1.49 -1.91 -12.02
C ALA A 314 -1.16 -2.80 -13.23
N ARG A 315 -2.10 -3.64 -13.64
CA ARG A 315 -1.95 -4.51 -14.83
C ARG A 315 -1.79 -3.71 -16.11
N VAL A 316 -2.58 -2.65 -16.30
CA VAL A 316 -2.47 -1.77 -17.49
C VAL A 316 -1.16 -0.98 -17.48
N ALA A 317 -0.71 -0.55 -16.31
CA ALA A 317 0.53 0.19 -16.13
C ALA A 317 1.78 -0.71 -16.05
N GLU A 318 1.63 -2.04 -16.23
CA GLU A 318 2.71 -3.03 -16.13
C GLU A 318 3.52 -2.92 -14.82
N THR A 319 2.79 -2.75 -13.69
CA THR A 319 3.35 -2.61 -12.36
C THR A 319 2.54 -3.38 -11.31
N ILE A 320 2.73 -3.06 -10.04
CA ILE A 320 2.09 -3.71 -8.89
C ILE A 320 1.17 -2.74 -8.12
N GLY A 321 0.15 -3.28 -7.46
CA GLY A 321 -0.80 -2.49 -6.67
C GLY A 321 -0.14 -1.62 -5.60
N TYR A 322 1.01 -2.03 -5.08
CA TYR A 322 1.84 -1.26 -4.14
C TYR A 322 2.24 0.11 -4.71
N GLU A 323 2.73 0.14 -5.95
CA GLU A 323 3.18 1.38 -6.59
C GLU A 323 1.99 2.29 -6.95
N ILE A 324 0.88 1.72 -7.44
CA ILE A 324 -0.32 2.49 -7.69
C ILE A 324 -0.81 3.16 -6.39
N ALA A 325 -1.02 2.37 -5.32
CA ALA A 325 -1.54 2.87 -4.06
C ALA A 325 -0.66 3.97 -3.43
N THR A 326 0.66 3.73 -3.36
CA THR A 326 1.60 4.70 -2.76
C THR A 326 1.82 5.94 -3.62
N GLY A 327 1.52 5.86 -4.92
CA GLY A 327 1.58 6.98 -5.87
C GLY A 327 0.38 7.92 -5.81
N LEU A 328 -0.73 7.52 -5.16
CA LEU A 328 -1.91 8.38 -5.02
C LEU A 328 -1.63 9.59 -4.13
N ASN A 329 -1.91 10.79 -4.65
CA ASN A 329 -1.71 12.02 -3.90
C ASN A 329 -2.92 12.34 -3.03
N THR A 330 -3.05 11.64 -1.91
CA THR A 330 -4.13 11.82 -0.93
C THR A 330 -3.90 12.99 0.03
N ARG A 331 -2.76 13.68 -0.07
CA ARG A 331 -2.43 14.87 0.72
C ARG A 331 -3.11 16.11 0.17
N SER A 332 -3.40 17.06 1.05
CA SER A 332 -4.23 18.21 0.80
C SER A 332 -3.84 19.11 -0.39
N GLY A 333 -4.82 19.83 -0.92
CA GLY A 333 -4.73 20.88 -1.94
C GLY A 333 -5.23 20.44 -3.32
N ARG A 334 -5.19 19.15 -3.66
CA ARG A 334 -5.67 18.66 -4.95
C ARG A 334 -6.92 17.78 -4.84
N ALA A 335 -7.06 17.04 -3.74
CA ALA A 335 -8.22 16.21 -3.46
C ALA A 335 -8.62 16.31 -1.98
N ARG A 336 -9.89 16.10 -1.69
CA ARG A 336 -10.38 15.94 -0.32
C ARG A 336 -10.16 14.50 0.13
N ARG A 337 -9.59 14.30 1.34
CA ARG A 337 -9.50 12.99 1.97
C ARG A 337 -10.50 12.90 3.13
N VAL A 338 -11.27 11.81 3.17
CA VAL A 338 -12.24 11.52 4.22
C VAL A 338 -11.99 10.10 4.71
N ALA A 339 -11.80 9.92 6.03
CA ALA A 339 -11.82 8.60 6.65
C ALA A 339 -13.23 8.34 7.22
N ARG A 340 -13.76 7.13 7.03
CA ARG A 340 -15.06 6.69 7.53
C ARG A 340 -14.87 5.42 8.37
N ASN A 341 -15.61 5.35 9.47
CA ASN A 341 -15.74 4.13 10.26
C ASN A 341 -16.92 3.35 9.67
N GLY A 342 -16.70 2.58 8.65
CA GLY A 342 -17.71 1.82 7.94
C GLY A 342 -18.58 0.89 8.80
#